data_f6a107e866a5bc2d52b843b87989bee4
#
_entry.id   f6a107e866a5bc2d52b843b87989bee4
#
_cell.length_a   1.000
_cell.length_b   1.000
_cell.length_c   1.000
_cell.angle_alpha   90.00
_cell.angle_beta   90.00
_cell.angle_gamma   90.00
#
_symmetry.space_group_name_H-M   'P 1'
#
loop_
_entity.id
_entity.type
_entity.pdbx_description
1 polymer ?
#
loop_
_entity_poly.entity_id
_entity_poly.type
_entity_poly.pdbx_seq_one_letter_code
_entity_poly.pdbx_strand_id
1 'polypeptide(L)'
;IEQQNAQNDQSACQTIASTFVNDGKDLIFAIGTPAAQAVAGATDEIPIVASAITDFTASGLVESDEEPGGNVTGTSDLNPVEEQIALIGQLIPDAKTVGILYCTAESNSAVQVEMANEACVDAGLTPAEYSVSSSNEIQQVTESMVGKVDVIYTPTDNTIAAGMNTVSMIANEAGIPTICGEENQVAAGGLISLSIDYYQLGYQAGEQAVAILED
;
A
#
# COMPACT_ATOMS: atom_id res chain seq x y z
N ILE A 1 3.38 -6.02 25.58
CA ILE A 1 3.28 -5.93 24.12
C ILE A 1 3.93 -7.16 23.51
N GLU A 2 3.21 -7.87 22.67
CA GLU A 2 3.71 -8.95 21.82
C GLU A 2 3.76 -8.47 20.39
N GLN A 3 4.80 -8.84 19.63
CA GLN A 3 4.96 -8.42 18.25
C GLN A 3 5.20 -9.65 17.37
N GLN A 4 4.49 -9.73 16.26
CA GLN A 4 4.65 -10.73 15.22
C GLN A 4 4.76 -10.05 13.84
N ASN A 5 5.44 -10.70 12.92
CA ASN A 5 5.61 -10.19 11.55
C ASN A 5 5.26 -11.30 10.55
N ALA A 6 4.27 -11.05 9.71
CA ALA A 6 3.83 -11.98 8.67
C ALA A 6 4.75 -11.99 7.43
N GLN A 7 5.71 -11.07 7.33
CA GLN A 7 6.64 -10.96 6.20
C GLN A 7 5.94 -10.94 4.83
N ASN A 8 4.84 -10.22 4.76
CA ASN A 8 3.99 -10.09 3.57
C ASN A 8 3.36 -11.41 3.07
N ASP A 9 3.20 -12.40 3.97
CA ASP A 9 2.51 -13.66 3.68
C ASP A 9 1.09 -13.64 4.26
N GLN A 10 0.08 -13.74 3.41
CA GLN A 10 -1.33 -13.67 3.84
C GLN A 10 -1.73 -14.84 4.76
N SER A 11 -1.18 -16.03 4.55
CA SER A 11 -1.50 -17.17 5.41
C SER A 11 -0.85 -17.03 6.79
N ALA A 12 0.32 -16.41 6.85
CA ALA A 12 0.96 -16.02 8.11
C ALA A 12 0.14 -14.94 8.84
N CYS A 13 -0.42 -13.93 8.12
CA CYS A 13 -1.34 -12.95 8.72
C CYS A 13 -2.52 -13.64 9.43
N GLN A 14 -3.18 -14.58 8.77
CA GLN A 14 -4.32 -15.33 9.33
C GLN A 14 -3.92 -16.16 10.56
N THR A 15 -2.75 -16.81 10.50
CA THR A 15 -2.23 -17.62 11.61
C THR A 15 -1.92 -16.75 12.83
N ILE A 16 -1.26 -15.60 12.63
CA ILE A 16 -0.94 -14.64 13.69
C ILE A 16 -2.22 -14.05 14.28
N ALA A 17 -3.17 -13.62 13.44
CA ALA A 17 -4.45 -13.09 13.88
C ALA A 17 -5.19 -14.10 14.78
N SER A 18 -5.32 -15.35 14.33
CA SER A 18 -5.93 -16.42 15.11
C SER A 18 -5.22 -16.67 16.43
N THR A 19 -3.88 -16.57 16.46
CA THR A 19 -3.10 -16.74 17.69
C THR A 19 -3.41 -15.62 18.69
N PHE A 20 -3.39 -14.35 18.25
CA PHE A 20 -3.67 -13.22 19.14
C PHE A 20 -5.10 -13.24 19.69
N VAL A 21 -6.08 -13.65 18.89
CA VAL A 21 -7.47 -13.82 19.33
C VAL A 21 -7.58 -14.93 20.38
N ASN A 22 -6.97 -16.10 20.13
CA ASN A 22 -6.99 -17.23 21.06
C ASN A 22 -6.27 -16.92 22.38
N ASP A 23 -5.25 -16.09 22.34
CA ASP A 23 -4.50 -15.65 23.53
C ASP A 23 -5.29 -14.61 24.34
N GLY A 24 -6.40 -14.08 23.83
CA GLY A 24 -7.26 -13.12 24.51
C GLY A 24 -6.56 -11.78 24.73
N LYS A 25 -6.00 -11.19 23.68
CA LYS A 25 -5.37 -9.86 23.76
C LYS A 25 -6.42 -8.80 24.07
N ASP A 26 -6.06 -7.78 24.83
CA ASP A 26 -6.96 -6.66 25.18
C ASP A 26 -7.19 -5.71 23.98
N LEU A 27 -6.20 -5.62 23.07
CA LEU A 27 -6.25 -4.84 21.84
C LEU A 27 -5.26 -5.45 20.83
N ILE A 28 -5.59 -5.40 19.55
CA ILE A 28 -4.68 -5.80 18.47
C ILE A 28 -4.36 -4.57 17.62
N PHE A 29 -3.06 -4.28 17.48
CA PHE A 29 -2.56 -3.21 16.60
C PHE A 29 -2.09 -3.85 15.29
N ALA A 30 -2.76 -3.53 14.18
CA ALA A 30 -2.45 -4.07 12.85
C ALA A 30 -1.79 -3.01 11.97
N ILE A 31 -0.74 -3.38 11.25
CA ILE A 31 -0.04 -2.48 10.32
C ILE A 31 -0.19 -3.01 8.89
N GLY A 32 -0.77 -2.20 8.03
CA GLY A 32 -1.05 -2.53 6.64
C GLY A 32 -2.36 -3.28 6.43
N THR A 33 -2.98 -3.05 5.27
CA THR A 33 -4.31 -3.57 4.92
C THR A 33 -4.42 -5.10 5.03
N PRO A 34 -3.48 -5.92 4.52
CA PRO A 34 -3.60 -7.38 4.64
C PRO A 34 -3.61 -7.88 6.09
N ALA A 35 -2.82 -7.26 6.98
CA ALA A 35 -2.79 -7.61 8.40
C ALA A 35 -4.09 -7.21 9.09
N ALA A 36 -4.60 -5.99 8.82
CA ALA A 36 -5.85 -5.51 9.39
C ALA A 36 -7.04 -6.38 8.95
N GLN A 37 -7.13 -6.74 7.67
CA GLN A 37 -8.16 -7.64 7.15
C GLN A 37 -8.11 -9.02 7.81
N ALA A 38 -6.92 -9.58 8.04
CA ALA A 38 -6.77 -10.88 8.70
C ALA A 38 -7.26 -10.84 10.15
N VAL A 39 -6.94 -9.75 10.88
CA VAL A 39 -7.38 -9.57 12.28
C VAL A 39 -8.89 -9.31 12.35
N ALA A 40 -9.43 -8.42 11.51
CA ALA A 40 -10.86 -8.12 11.46
C ALA A 40 -11.69 -9.35 11.07
N GLY A 41 -11.15 -10.21 10.21
CA GLY A 41 -11.79 -11.49 9.87
C GLY A 41 -11.73 -12.55 11.00
N ALA A 42 -10.90 -12.36 12.02
CA ALA A 42 -10.72 -13.29 13.11
C ALA A 42 -11.51 -12.93 14.39
N THR A 43 -11.90 -11.67 14.57
CA THR A 43 -12.63 -11.19 15.75
C THR A 43 -13.47 -9.95 15.44
N ASP A 44 -14.67 -9.92 16.06
CA ASP A 44 -15.57 -8.77 16.11
C ASP A 44 -15.69 -8.18 17.53
N GLU A 45 -14.96 -8.75 18.50
CA GLU A 45 -15.02 -8.36 19.93
C GLU A 45 -13.78 -7.59 20.37
N ILE A 46 -12.57 -8.04 19.98
CA ILE A 46 -11.32 -7.41 20.41
C ILE A 46 -11.13 -6.10 19.63
N PRO A 47 -10.88 -4.95 20.31
CA PRO A 47 -10.58 -3.70 19.63
C PRO A 47 -9.36 -3.82 18.70
N ILE A 48 -9.48 -3.29 17.50
CA ILE A 48 -8.44 -3.29 16.49
C ILE A 48 -8.09 -1.84 16.15
N VAL A 49 -6.83 -1.45 16.35
CA VAL A 49 -6.29 -0.21 15.81
C VAL A 49 -5.43 -0.56 14.62
N ALA A 50 -5.84 -0.10 13.44
CA ALA A 50 -5.14 -0.35 12.20
C ALA A 50 -4.39 0.90 11.74
N SER A 51 -3.12 0.76 11.35
CA SER A 51 -2.30 1.85 10.83
C SER A 51 -1.79 1.53 9.44
N ALA A 52 -1.58 2.56 8.63
CA ALA A 52 -1.18 2.42 7.24
C ALA A 52 -2.20 1.60 6.42
N ILE A 53 -3.44 2.04 6.48
CA ILE A 53 -4.56 1.49 5.72
C ILE A 53 -4.94 2.49 4.63
N THR A 54 -4.85 2.08 3.39
CA THR A 54 -5.12 2.96 2.25
C THR A 54 -6.57 3.46 2.26
N ASP A 55 -7.53 2.56 2.38
CA ASP A 55 -8.96 2.88 2.43
C ASP A 55 -9.68 1.85 3.31
N PHE A 56 -10.21 2.30 4.44
CA PHE A 56 -10.88 1.43 5.41
C PHE A 56 -12.19 0.85 4.85
N THR A 57 -12.97 1.68 4.18
CA THR A 57 -14.27 1.30 3.61
C THR A 57 -14.09 0.35 2.42
N ALA A 58 -13.25 0.69 1.45
CA ALA A 58 -12.97 -0.17 0.30
C ALA A 58 -12.30 -1.50 0.69
N SER A 59 -11.54 -1.51 1.79
CA SER A 59 -10.93 -2.73 2.34
C SER A 59 -11.92 -3.59 3.14
N GLY A 60 -13.15 -3.13 3.35
CA GLY A 60 -14.18 -3.83 4.12
C GLY A 60 -13.90 -3.91 5.63
N LEU A 61 -13.11 -2.97 6.15
CA LEU A 61 -12.74 -2.90 7.56
C LEU A 61 -13.75 -2.13 8.40
N VAL A 62 -14.45 -1.18 7.79
CA VAL A 62 -15.47 -0.34 8.42
C VAL A 62 -16.66 -0.14 7.47
N GLU A 63 -17.82 0.28 8.00
CA GLU A 63 -18.98 0.62 7.18
C GLU A 63 -18.80 1.95 6.46
N SER A 64 -18.28 2.96 7.16
CA SER A 64 -17.81 4.24 6.62
C SER A 64 -16.76 4.85 7.53
N ASP A 65 -16.04 5.86 7.04
CA ASP A 65 -15.03 6.55 7.86
C ASP A 65 -15.66 7.35 9.01
N GLU A 66 -16.88 7.90 8.81
CA GLU A 66 -17.62 8.66 9.82
C GLU A 66 -18.29 7.77 10.87
N GLU A 67 -18.76 6.60 10.46
CA GLU A 67 -19.47 5.63 11.31
C GLU A 67 -18.86 4.23 11.07
N PRO A 68 -17.74 3.89 11.71
CA PRO A 68 -17.03 2.63 11.51
C PRO A 68 -17.88 1.38 11.74
N GLY A 69 -18.82 1.43 12.69
CA GLY A 69 -19.83 0.39 12.89
C GLY A 69 -19.39 -0.88 13.61
N GLY A 70 -18.08 -1.12 13.72
CA GLY A 70 -17.50 -2.34 14.29
C GLY A 70 -16.43 -2.08 15.33
N ASN A 71 -15.49 -3.03 15.45
CA ASN A 71 -14.39 -3.00 16.42
C ASN A 71 -13.07 -2.46 15.82
N VAL A 72 -13.09 -1.87 14.63
CA VAL A 72 -11.91 -1.37 13.91
C VAL A 72 -11.89 0.15 13.87
N THR A 73 -10.74 0.75 14.18
CA THR A 73 -10.41 2.16 13.95
C THR A 73 -8.94 2.28 13.54
N GLY A 74 -8.47 3.48 13.22
CA GLY A 74 -7.05 3.66 12.89
C GLY A 74 -6.72 4.89 12.07
N THR A 75 -5.65 4.78 11.27
CA THR A 75 -5.10 5.87 10.46
C THR A 75 -4.93 5.44 9.00
N SER A 76 -5.41 6.30 8.07
CA SER A 76 -5.27 6.07 6.63
C SER A 76 -3.93 6.57 6.11
N ASP A 77 -3.35 5.80 5.17
CA ASP A 77 -2.15 6.17 4.41
C ASP A 77 -2.45 6.42 2.93
N LEU A 78 -3.69 6.74 2.59
CA LEU A 78 -4.01 7.09 1.21
C LEU A 78 -3.17 8.29 0.77
N ASN A 79 -2.21 8.01 -0.09
CA ASN A 79 -1.32 9.02 -0.66
C ASN A 79 -2.04 9.82 -1.77
N PRO A 80 -1.58 11.04 -2.07
CA PRO A 80 -2.16 11.89 -3.11
C PRO A 80 -1.78 11.38 -4.50
N VAL A 81 -2.50 10.34 -4.97
CA VAL A 81 -2.22 9.63 -6.23
C VAL A 81 -2.27 10.58 -7.43
N GLU A 82 -3.24 11.48 -7.47
CA GLU A 82 -3.39 12.45 -8.57
C GLU A 82 -2.17 13.38 -8.65
N GLU A 83 -1.68 13.88 -7.52
CA GLU A 83 -0.51 14.75 -7.46
C GLU A 83 0.77 13.96 -7.79
N GLN A 84 0.85 12.69 -7.41
CA GLN A 84 1.96 11.82 -7.78
C GLN A 84 2.01 11.62 -9.31
N ILE A 85 0.89 11.39 -9.95
CA ILE A 85 0.81 11.30 -11.42
C ILE A 85 1.10 12.65 -12.07
N ALA A 86 0.66 13.76 -11.47
CA ALA A 86 0.96 15.11 -11.99
C ALA A 86 2.47 15.45 -11.98
N LEU A 87 3.26 14.82 -11.09
CA LEU A 87 4.73 14.97 -11.12
C LEU A 87 5.34 14.49 -12.44
N ILE A 88 4.71 13.51 -13.10
CA ILE A 88 5.21 13.00 -14.39
C ILE A 88 5.29 14.12 -15.42
N GLY A 89 4.22 14.92 -15.57
CA GLY A 89 4.20 16.03 -16.50
C GLY A 89 5.23 17.14 -16.19
N GLN A 90 5.60 17.29 -14.91
CA GLN A 90 6.58 18.29 -14.47
C GLN A 90 8.03 17.82 -14.69
N LEU A 91 8.30 16.55 -14.42
CA LEU A 91 9.66 16.00 -14.40
C LEU A 91 10.02 15.33 -15.72
N ILE A 92 9.05 14.77 -16.43
CA ILE A 92 9.24 13.98 -17.65
C ILE A 92 8.21 14.43 -18.70
N PRO A 93 8.34 15.67 -19.22
CA PRO A 93 7.32 16.31 -20.05
C PRO A 93 7.06 15.59 -21.39
N ASP A 94 7.98 14.74 -21.83
CA ASP A 94 7.85 13.96 -23.06
C ASP A 94 7.22 12.58 -22.84
N ALA A 95 6.92 12.21 -21.59
CA ALA A 95 6.27 10.92 -21.26
C ALA A 95 4.86 10.84 -21.87
N LYS A 96 4.51 9.66 -22.34
CA LYS A 96 3.19 9.35 -22.93
C LYS A 96 2.55 8.14 -22.27
N THR A 97 3.35 7.13 -21.96
CA THR A 97 2.86 5.85 -21.42
C THR A 97 3.38 5.64 -20.01
N VAL A 98 2.47 5.48 -19.06
CA VAL A 98 2.76 5.19 -17.65
C VAL A 98 2.46 3.72 -17.38
N GLY A 99 3.47 2.95 -17.03
CA GLY A 99 3.28 1.58 -16.58
C GLY A 99 2.95 1.58 -15.08
N ILE A 100 1.77 1.11 -14.72
CA ILE A 100 1.33 0.99 -13.33
C ILE A 100 1.64 -0.44 -12.87
N LEU A 101 2.61 -0.59 -11.95
CA LEU A 101 3.05 -1.90 -11.45
C LEU A 101 2.49 -2.15 -10.05
N TYR A 102 1.71 -3.22 -9.89
CA TYR A 102 1.02 -3.52 -8.63
C TYR A 102 0.79 -5.02 -8.40
N CYS A 103 0.42 -5.39 -7.17
CA CYS A 103 0.04 -6.75 -6.78
C CYS A 103 -1.47 -6.93 -6.74
N THR A 104 -1.99 -7.90 -7.49
CA THR A 104 -3.44 -8.20 -7.54
C THR A 104 -3.98 -8.84 -6.26
N ALA A 105 -3.10 -9.34 -5.40
CA ALA A 105 -3.49 -9.94 -4.11
C ALA A 105 -3.76 -8.89 -3.01
N GLU A 106 -3.50 -7.60 -3.29
CA GLU A 106 -3.66 -6.50 -2.34
C GLU A 106 -4.82 -5.59 -2.74
N SER A 107 -5.88 -5.53 -1.93
CA SER A 107 -7.05 -4.69 -2.18
C SER A 107 -6.73 -3.18 -2.15
N ASN A 108 -5.80 -2.76 -1.27
CA ASN A 108 -5.29 -1.39 -1.20
C ASN A 108 -4.67 -0.93 -2.53
N SER A 109 -4.01 -1.82 -3.25
CA SER A 109 -3.39 -1.49 -4.54
C SER A 109 -4.46 -1.27 -5.61
N ALA A 110 -5.52 -2.07 -5.62
CA ALA A 110 -6.60 -1.94 -6.62
C ALA A 110 -7.25 -0.55 -6.61
N VAL A 111 -7.52 0.01 -5.43
CA VAL A 111 -8.08 1.36 -5.27
C VAL A 111 -7.16 2.42 -5.89
N GLN A 112 -5.87 2.35 -5.57
CA GLN A 112 -4.89 3.32 -6.08
C GLN A 112 -4.63 3.17 -7.59
N VAL A 113 -4.73 1.95 -8.13
CA VAL A 113 -4.61 1.70 -9.57
C VAL A 113 -5.76 2.36 -10.33
N GLU A 114 -6.99 2.29 -9.81
CA GLU A 114 -8.14 2.98 -10.39
C GLU A 114 -7.92 4.50 -10.42
N MET A 115 -7.54 5.08 -9.27
CA MET A 115 -7.20 6.50 -9.17
C MET A 115 -6.07 6.91 -10.12
N ALA A 116 -5.00 6.10 -10.22
CA ALA A 116 -3.87 6.37 -11.10
C ALA A 116 -4.24 6.29 -12.58
N ASN A 117 -5.12 5.34 -12.97
CA ASN A 117 -5.65 5.25 -14.32
C ASN A 117 -6.42 6.51 -14.70
N GLU A 118 -7.33 6.97 -13.83
CA GLU A 118 -8.09 8.20 -14.04
C GLU A 118 -7.18 9.42 -14.13
N ALA A 119 -6.26 9.58 -13.17
CA ALA A 119 -5.31 10.69 -13.15
C ALA A 119 -4.41 10.72 -14.40
N CYS A 120 -3.96 9.56 -14.90
CA CYS A 120 -3.21 9.47 -16.15
C CYS A 120 -4.03 9.98 -17.34
N VAL A 121 -5.27 9.55 -17.46
CA VAL A 121 -6.18 9.96 -18.55
C VAL A 121 -6.42 11.48 -18.51
N ASP A 122 -6.68 12.02 -17.32
CA ASP A 122 -6.91 13.45 -17.11
C ASP A 122 -5.66 14.29 -17.43
N ALA A 123 -4.46 13.74 -17.17
CA ALA A 123 -3.19 14.34 -17.52
C ALA A 123 -2.79 14.16 -19.01
N GLY A 124 -3.61 13.46 -19.82
CA GLY A 124 -3.32 13.18 -21.22
C GLY A 124 -2.25 12.10 -21.44
N LEU A 125 -2.00 11.28 -20.40
CA LEU A 125 -1.10 10.13 -20.44
C LEU A 125 -1.89 8.85 -20.74
N THR A 126 -1.20 7.83 -21.23
CA THR A 126 -1.78 6.50 -21.47
C THR A 126 -1.35 5.56 -20.36
N PRO A 127 -2.26 5.14 -19.47
CA PRO A 127 -1.94 4.14 -18.46
C PRO A 127 -1.84 2.75 -19.09
N ALA A 128 -0.92 1.93 -18.58
CA ALA A 128 -0.74 0.54 -18.95
C ALA A 128 -0.51 -0.27 -17.67
N GLU A 129 -1.44 -1.17 -17.34
CA GLU A 129 -1.36 -1.96 -16.13
C GLU A 129 -0.41 -3.15 -16.29
N TYR A 130 0.43 -3.35 -15.28
CA TYR A 130 1.33 -4.47 -15.13
C TYR A 130 1.16 -5.05 -13.73
N SER A 131 0.63 -6.25 -13.64
CA SER A 131 0.32 -6.86 -12.36
C SER A 131 1.15 -8.09 -12.06
N VAL A 132 1.42 -8.28 -10.77
CA VAL A 132 1.98 -9.50 -10.21
C VAL A 132 0.98 -10.14 -9.24
N SER A 133 1.06 -11.45 -9.05
CA SER A 133 0.32 -12.16 -8.01
C SER A 133 1.16 -12.41 -6.75
N SER A 134 2.48 -12.30 -6.89
CA SER A 134 3.46 -12.46 -5.81
C SER A 134 4.80 -11.81 -6.15
N SER A 135 5.66 -11.64 -5.15
CA SER A 135 7.00 -11.07 -5.31
C SER A 135 7.89 -11.82 -6.30
N ASN A 136 7.65 -13.10 -6.52
CA ASN A 136 8.42 -13.91 -7.46
C ASN A 136 8.28 -13.47 -8.93
N GLU A 137 7.21 -12.77 -9.27
CA GLU A 137 6.92 -12.32 -10.63
C GLU A 137 7.46 -10.92 -10.94
N ILE A 138 7.88 -10.16 -9.91
CA ILE A 138 8.27 -8.75 -10.03
C ILE A 138 9.35 -8.56 -11.09
N GLN A 139 10.41 -9.36 -11.07
CA GLN A 139 11.49 -9.25 -12.05
C GLN A 139 10.97 -9.40 -13.47
N GLN A 140 10.28 -10.49 -13.78
CA GLN A 140 9.79 -10.79 -15.11
C GLN A 140 8.80 -9.72 -15.62
N VAL A 141 7.89 -9.28 -14.75
CA VAL A 141 6.89 -8.27 -15.12
C VAL A 141 7.57 -6.92 -15.37
N THR A 142 8.50 -6.50 -14.50
CA THR A 142 9.26 -5.26 -14.70
C THR A 142 10.10 -5.31 -15.99
N GLU A 143 10.79 -6.41 -16.26
CA GLU A 143 11.53 -6.60 -17.54
C GLU A 143 10.59 -6.48 -18.74
N SER A 144 9.36 -6.95 -18.64
CA SER A 144 8.38 -6.85 -19.73
C SER A 144 7.92 -5.43 -20.04
N MET A 145 8.13 -4.47 -19.12
CA MET A 145 7.81 -3.05 -19.29
C MET A 145 8.86 -2.31 -20.12
N VAL A 146 10.10 -2.82 -20.16
CA VAL A 146 11.23 -2.18 -20.85
C VAL A 146 10.92 -1.98 -22.34
N GLY A 147 11.07 -0.71 -22.78
CA GLY A 147 10.78 -0.29 -24.15
C GLY A 147 9.29 -0.17 -24.49
N LYS A 148 8.39 -0.32 -23.52
CA LYS A 148 6.93 -0.16 -23.70
C LYS A 148 6.34 1.01 -22.93
N VAL A 149 7.01 1.45 -21.86
CA VAL A 149 6.56 2.55 -21.01
C VAL A 149 7.64 3.61 -20.89
N ASP A 150 7.24 4.85 -20.67
CA ASP A 150 8.15 5.99 -20.49
C ASP A 150 8.44 6.24 -19.00
N VAL A 151 7.52 5.82 -18.12
CA VAL A 151 7.58 5.96 -16.66
C VAL A 151 6.95 4.74 -16.02
N ILE A 152 7.48 4.29 -14.89
CA ILE A 152 6.84 3.31 -14.02
C ILE A 152 6.25 4.05 -12.82
N TYR A 153 4.98 3.83 -12.54
CA TYR A 153 4.31 4.21 -11.31
C TYR A 153 4.09 2.96 -10.44
N THR A 154 4.45 3.05 -9.17
CA THR A 154 4.21 2.01 -8.17
C THR A 154 3.37 2.60 -7.04
N PRO A 155 2.12 2.13 -6.80
CA PRO A 155 1.30 2.61 -5.69
C PRO A 155 1.89 2.20 -4.33
N THR A 156 1.21 2.52 -3.23
CA THR A 156 1.49 1.98 -1.89
C THR A 156 1.11 0.50 -1.85
N ASP A 157 2.01 -0.34 -2.28
CA ASP A 157 1.85 -1.79 -2.47
C ASP A 157 2.96 -2.52 -1.70
N ASN A 158 2.58 -3.36 -0.73
CA ASN A 158 3.55 -4.02 0.16
C ASN A 158 4.44 -5.02 -0.60
N THR A 159 3.87 -5.72 -1.59
CA THR A 159 4.61 -6.69 -2.40
C THR A 159 5.62 -5.99 -3.31
N ILE A 160 5.22 -4.89 -3.95
CA ILE A 160 6.11 -4.11 -4.79
C ILE A 160 7.16 -3.41 -3.94
N ALA A 161 6.80 -2.82 -2.78
CA ALA A 161 7.75 -2.20 -1.86
C ALA A 161 8.84 -3.19 -1.40
N ALA A 162 8.45 -4.41 -1.05
CA ALA A 162 9.42 -5.47 -0.68
C ALA A 162 10.35 -5.86 -1.85
N GLY A 163 9.89 -5.75 -3.09
CA GLY A 163 10.65 -6.06 -4.31
C GLY A 163 11.25 -4.84 -5.01
N MET A 164 11.12 -3.64 -4.43
CA MET A 164 11.46 -2.38 -5.12
C MET A 164 12.92 -2.27 -5.55
N ASN A 165 13.86 -2.89 -4.83
CA ASN A 165 15.26 -2.99 -5.28
C ASN A 165 15.38 -3.63 -6.66
N THR A 166 14.60 -4.67 -6.95
CA THR A 166 14.58 -5.33 -8.26
C THR A 166 13.97 -4.44 -9.34
N VAL A 167 12.83 -3.82 -9.02
CA VAL A 167 12.17 -2.85 -9.91
C VAL A 167 13.13 -1.72 -10.28
N SER A 168 13.73 -1.08 -9.26
CA SER A 168 14.65 0.05 -9.43
C SER A 168 15.90 -0.32 -10.24
N MET A 169 16.46 -1.49 -10.02
CA MET A 169 17.63 -1.96 -10.76
C MET A 169 17.31 -2.06 -12.26
N ILE A 170 16.21 -2.71 -12.62
CA ILE A 170 15.79 -2.90 -14.01
C ILE A 170 15.42 -1.56 -14.66
N ALA A 171 14.63 -0.75 -13.95
CA ALA A 171 14.19 0.55 -14.44
C ALA A 171 15.38 1.50 -14.69
N ASN A 172 16.32 1.59 -13.74
CA ASN A 172 17.51 2.42 -13.85
C ASN A 172 18.43 1.96 -14.99
N GLU A 173 18.64 0.63 -15.17
CA GLU A 173 19.42 0.09 -16.28
C GLU A 173 18.77 0.42 -17.64
N ALA A 174 17.44 0.41 -17.69
CA ALA A 174 16.68 0.75 -18.88
C ALA A 174 16.49 2.27 -19.10
N GLY A 175 16.88 3.08 -18.13
CA GLY A 175 16.69 4.55 -18.17
C GLY A 175 15.21 4.95 -18.01
N ILE A 176 14.40 4.14 -17.36
CA ILE A 176 12.98 4.41 -17.11
C ILE A 176 12.83 5.02 -15.70
N PRO A 177 12.39 6.28 -15.56
CA PRO A 177 12.14 6.89 -14.26
C PRO A 177 10.96 6.21 -13.53
N THR A 178 11.02 6.22 -12.18
CA THR A 178 9.98 5.64 -11.34
C THR A 178 9.36 6.69 -10.45
N ILE A 179 8.04 6.81 -10.46
CA ILE A 179 7.26 7.60 -9.50
C ILE A 179 6.68 6.62 -8.48
N CYS A 180 7.01 6.83 -7.22
CA CYS A 180 6.73 5.88 -6.16
C CYS A 180 5.60 6.34 -5.26
N GLY A 181 4.75 5.43 -4.80
CA GLY A 181 3.64 5.69 -3.91
C GLY A 181 4.07 6.11 -2.51
N GLU A 182 5.28 5.69 -2.07
CA GLU A 182 5.74 5.97 -0.71
C GLU A 182 7.29 6.07 -0.63
N GLU A 183 7.79 6.63 0.49
CA GLU A 183 9.20 7.00 0.66
C GLU A 183 10.18 5.82 0.71
N ASN A 184 9.76 4.65 1.25
CA ASN A 184 10.66 3.50 1.32
C ASN A 184 10.95 2.91 -0.05
N GLN A 185 10.02 3.03 -1.00
CA GLN A 185 10.27 2.66 -2.40
C GLN A 185 11.36 3.56 -3.01
N VAL A 186 11.38 4.86 -2.66
CA VAL A 186 12.46 5.77 -3.07
C VAL A 186 13.77 5.39 -2.39
N ALA A 187 13.76 5.08 -1.08
CA ALA A 187 14.94 4.62 -0.36
C ALA A 187 15.51 3.30 -0.96
N ALA A 188 14.66 2.46 -1.56
CA ALA A 188 15.05 1.24 -2.27
C ALA A 188 15.47 1.47 -3.73
N GLY A 189 15.64 2.72 -4.17
CA GLY A 189 16.20 3.09 -5.46
C GLY A 189 15.21 3.70 -6.46
N GLY A 190 13.96 3.90 -6.08
CA GLY A 190 13.00 4.68 -6.85
C GLY A 190 13.42 6.15 -6.99
N LEU A 191 12.88 6.86 -7.98
CA LEU A 191 13.32 8.21 -8.28
C LEU A 191 12.75 9.24 -7.31
N ILE A 192 11.43 9.24 -7.12
CA ILE A 192 10.73 10.25 -6.32
C ILE A 192 9.38 9.74 -5.82
N SER A 193 8.94 10.28 -4.70
CA SER A 193 7.58 10.14 -4.17
C SER A 193 7.07 11.47 -3.64
N LEU A 194 5.77 11.66 -3.67
CA LEU A 194 5.05 12.59 -2.82
C LEU A 194 4.32 11.75 -1.78
N SER A 195 4.87 11.67 -0.57
CA SER A 195 4.46 10.71 0.47
C SER A 195 4.02 11.40 1.75
N ILE A 196 3.25 10.68 2.55
CA ILE A 196 2.87 11.08 3.91
C ILE A 196 3.98 10.71 4.91
N ASP A 197 3.89 11.25 6.12
CA ASP A 197 4.79 10.93 7.23
C ASP A 197 4.28 9.69 8.00
N TYR A 198 4.85 8.53 7.72
CA TYR A 198 4.48 7.25 8.36
C TYR A 198 4.78 7.21 9.86
N TYR A 199 5.77 8.00 10.34
CA TYR A 199 6.02 8.11 11.77
C TYR A 199 4.86 8.78 12.49
N GLN A 200 4.39 9.91 11.96
CA GLN A 200 3.23 10.62 12.51
C GLN A 200 1.95 9.78 12.43
N LEU A 201 1.78 9.04 11.35
CA LEU A 201 0.66 8.13 11.18
C LEU A 201 0.63 7.06 12.29
N GLY A 202 1.75 6.39 12.50
CA GLY A 202 1.89 5.39 13.56
C GLY A 202 1.76 5.97 14.96
N TYR A 203 2.24 7.21 15.19
CA TYR A 203 2.10 7.90 16.46
C TYR A 203 0.62 8.17 16.78
N GLN A 204 -0.15 8.70 15.83
CA GLN A 204 -1.59 8.95 15.98
C GLN A 204 -2.37 7.65 16.24
N ALA A 205 -2.05 6.57 15.52
CA ALA A 205 -2.66 5.27 15.78
C ALA A 205 -2.32 4.75 17.20
N GLY A 206 -1.11 5.00 17.67
CA GLY A 206 -0.70 4.69 19.04
C GLY A 206 -1.50 5.46 20.09
N GLU A 207 -1.78 6.76 19.87
CA GLU A 207 -2.63 7.55 20.76
C GLU A 207 -4.07 7.01 20.81
N GLN A 208 -4.62 6.57 19.67
CA GLN A 208 -5.94 5.91 19.62
C GLN A 208 -5.94 4.61 20.44
N ALA A 209 -4.89 3.79 20.30
CA ALA A 209 -4.77 2.55 21.04
C ALA A 209 -4.72 2.76 22.56
N VAL A 210 -3.98 3.79 23.01
CA VAL A 210 -3.94 4.17 24.44
C VAL A 210 -5.30 4.62 24.92
N ALA A 211 -5.99 5.49 24.16
CA ALA A 211 -7.32 5.97 24.54
C ALA A 211 -8.32 4.82 24.71
N ILE A 212 -8.31 3.83 23.81
CA ILE A 212 -9.20 2.64 23.89
C ILE A 212 -8.89 1.77 25.12
N LEU A 213 -7.63 1.67 25.52
CA LEU A 213 -7.23 0.83 26.66
C LEU A 213 -7.45 1.52 28.01
N GLU A 214 -7.62 2.85 28.04
CA GLU A 214 -7.88 3.64 29.26
C GLU A 214 -9.37 3.83 29.56
N ASP A 215 -10.28 3.57 28.60
CA ASP A 215 -11.74 3.63 28.76
C ASP A 215 -12.28 2.31 29.35
#